data_7e29160338915a58206857912ce43e0c
#
_entry.id   7e29160338915a58206857912ce43e0c
#
_cell.length_a   1.000
_cell.length_b   1.000
_cell.length_c   1.000
_cell.angle_alpha   90.00
_cell.angle_beta   90.00
_cell.angle_gamma   90.00
#
_symmetry.space_group_name_H-M   'P 1'
#
loop_
_entity.id
_entity.type
_entity.pdbx_description
1 polymer ?
#
loop_
_entity_poly.entity_id
_entity_poly.type
_entity_poly.pdbx_seq_one_letter_code
_entity_poly.pdbx_strand_id
1 'polypeptide(L)'
;ILIALLAVFVTSVSPIYDFSEPKPFSGPDIFNPYKRAGEDSAFCWKRANFHTHTRVKGILNECEYWPAQTDEAYRKFGYDIVTFSNHNELTVHPYDSLLQVNVYEHGINLFKYHKLVFGCEEVNHFDHLIPLFASQKQFQLDMLGEESDFIQMNHPLRTTGTSKSHMQKLGGYRIMELDSGKSTENEYWDWALSAGHYSFGLANDDLHYPDKSSRIAVRC
;
A
#
# COMPACT_ATOMS: atom_id res chain seq x y z
N ILE A 1 21.93 -17.00 -18.17
CA ILE A 1 22.37 -17.06 -16.75
C ILE A 1 23.12 -15.77 -16.39
N LEU A 2 24.16 -15.34 -17.12
CA LEU A 2 24.94 -14.13 -16.79
C LEU A 2 24.09 -12.86 -16.73
N ILE A 3 23.17 -12.66 -17.67
CA ILE A 3 22.26 -11.51 -17.69
C ILE A 3 21.34 -11.54 -16.47
N ALA A 4 20.82 -12.72 -16.11
CA ALA A 4 19.97 -12.86 -14.93
C ALA A 4 20.73 -12.57 -13.62
N LEU A 5 21.97 -13.06 -13.52
CA LEU A 5 22.84 -12.76 -12.37
C LEU A 5 23.17 -11.27 -12.28
N LEU A 6 23.45 -10.63 -13.42
CA LEU A 6 23.71 -9.20 -13.48
C LEU A 6 22.46 -8.39 -13.07
N ALA A 7 21.28 -8.77 -13.54
CA ALA A 7 20.03 -8.14 -13.15
C ALA A 7 19.78 -8.23 -11.64
N VAL A 8 19.96 -9.42 -11.06
CA VAL A 8 19.85 -9.61 -9.60
C VAL A 8 20.88 -8.78 -8.86
N PHE A 9 22.13 -8.75 -9.33
CA PHE A 9 23.18 -7.95 -8.70
C PHE A 9 22.84 -6.44 -8.72
N VAL A 10 22.51 -5.90 -9.89
CA VAL A 10 22.19 -4.46 -10.04
C VAL A 10 20.98 -4.07 -9.18
N THR A 11 19.94 -4.91 -9.15
CA THR A 11 18.74 -4.66 -8.34
C THR A 11 18.90 -5.00 -6.85
N SER A 12 20.06 -5.51 -6.44
CA SER A 12 20.37 -5.81 -5.02
C SER A 12 21.21 -4.76 -4.33
N VAL A 13 21.76 -3.82 -5.10
CA VAL A 13 22.58 -2.75 -4.54
C VAL A 13 21.69 -1.74 -3.82
N SER A 14 21.99 -1.48 -2.55
CA SER A 14 21.34 -0.44 -1.75
C SER A 14 22.36 0.14 -0.77
N PRO A 15 22.13 1.37 -0.26
CA PRO A 15 22.86 1.86 0.90
C PRO A 15 22.73 0.87 2.08
N ILE A 16 23.75 0.85 2.93
CA ILE A 16 23.67 0.11 4.20
C ILE A 16 23.15 1.09 5.24
N TYR A 17 22.02 0.76 5.83
CA TYR A 17 21.40 1.59 6.86
C TYR A 17 21.89 1.19 8.25
N ASP A 18 22.22 2.19 9.03
CA ASP A 18 22.45 2.06 10.47
C ASP A 18 21.12 2.32 11.18
N PHE A 19 20.43 1.25 11.49
CA PHE A 19 19.11 1.32 12.16
C PHE A 19 19.32 1.55 13.65
N SER A 20 18.61 2.55 14.20
CA SER A 20 18.55 2.74 15.64
C SER A 20 17.86 1.54 16.32
N GLU A 21 18.22 1.32 17.59
CA GLU A 21 17.53 0.32 18.41
C GLU A 21 16.03 0.64 18.53
N PRO A 22 15.16 -0.38 18.40
CA PRO A 22 13.71 -0.21 18.53
C PRO A 22 13.35 0.41 19.88
N LYS A 23 12.55 1.47 19.85
CA LYS A 23 12.05 2.11 21.07
C LYS A 23 10.53 2.04 21.06
N PRO A 24 9.90 1.59 22.17
CA PRO A 24 8.45 1.65 22.29
C PRO A 24 7.94 3.08 22.06
N PHE A 25 6.78 3.20 21.45
CA PHE A 25 6.10 4.48 21.36
C PHE A 25 5.84 5.01 22.78
N SER A 26 6.23 6.23 23.01
CA SER A 26 5.92 6.96 24.24
C SER A 26 5.35 8.31 23.85
N GLY A 27 4.08 8.48 24.08
CA GLY A 27 3.38 9.72 23.75
C GLY A 27 2.07 9.80 24.51
N PRO A 28 1.33 10.90 24.36
CA PRO A 28 0.00 11.01 24.92
C PRO A 28 -0.91 9.93 24.30
N ASP A 29 -1.99 9.60 24.99
CA ASP A 29 -3.01 8.69 24.49
C ASP A 29 -3.46 9.06 23.08
N ILE A 30 -3.92 8.06 22.34
CA ILE A 30 -4.40 8.23 20.97
C ILE A 30 -5.51 9.27 20.94
N PHE A 31 -5.22 10.39 20.32
CA PHE A 31 -6.21 11.41 20.03
C PHE A 31 -6.81 11.19 18.65
N ASN A 32 -8.10 10.91 18.57
CA ASN A 32 -8.84 10.90 17.32
C ASN A 32 -9.51 12.26 17.09
N PRO A 33 -8.95 13.11 16.22
CA PRO A 33 -9.55 14.43 15.94
C PRO A 33 -10.90 14.31 15.23
N TYR A 34 -11.23 13.17 14.68
CA TYR A 34 -12.47 12.90 13.94
C TYR A 34 -13.56 12.22 14.78
N LYS A 35 -13.34 12.05 16.08
CA LYS A 35 -14.33 11.42 16.98
C LYS A 35 -15.70 12.08 16.91
N ARG A 36 -15.75 13.38 16.61
CA ARG A 36 -16.98 14.18 16.48
C ARG A 36 -17.52 14.25 15.04
N ALA A 37 -16.91 13.58 14.09
CA ALA A 37 -17.30 13.66 12.67
C ALA A 37 -18.76 13.23 12.39
N GLY A 38 -19.40 12.51 13.31
CA GLY A 38 -20.83 12.18 13.24
C GLY A 38 -21.75 13.16 13.98
N GLU A 39 -21.18 14.08 14.77
CA GLU A 39 -21.94 15.07 15.57
C GLU A 39 -22.02 16.43 14.88
N ASP A 40 -21.07 16.74 13.99
CA ASP A 40 -21.01 17.97 13.22
C ASP A 40 -21.52 17.72 11.79
N SER A 41 -22.54 18.46 11.37
CA SER A 41 -23.12 18.36 10.03
C SER A 41 -22.15 18.74 8.90
N ALA A 42 -21.03 19.40 9.21
CA ALA A 42 -19.96 19.73 8.27
C ALA A 42 -19.05 18.52 7.94
N PHE A 43 -19.09 17.45 8.75
CA PHE A 43 -18.28 16.28 8.58
C PHE A 43 -19.16 15.04 8.35
N CYS A 44 -18.84 14.27 7.33
CA CYS A 44 -19.48 12.99 7.08
C CYS A 44 -18.43 11.89 6.87
N TRP A 45 -18.73 10.70 7.36
CA TRP A 45 -17.93 9.52 7.08
C TRP A 45 -18.08 9.12 5.62
N LYS A 46 -16.96 8.80 4.99
CA LYS A 46 -16.89 8.29 3.63
C LYS A 46 -16.36 6.87 3.64
N ARG A 47 -17.00 6.01 2.88
CA ARG A 47 -16.51 4.66 2.63
C ARG A 47 -15.52 4.71 1.47
N ALA A 48 -14.29 4.26 1.70
CA ALA A 48 -13.21 4.33 0.72
C ALA A 48 -12.48 2.99 0.61
N ASN A 49 -11.98 2.71 -0.60
CA ASN A 49 -11.01 1.65 -0.84
C ASN A 49 -9.91 2.20 -1.74
N PHE A 50 -8.66 1.95 -1.36
CA PHE A 50 -7.48 2.50 -2.03
C PHE A 50 -6.61 1.42 -2.68
N HIS A 51 -6.87 0.14 -2.42
CA HIS A 51 -6.11 -0.96 -3.01
C HIS A 51 -7.03 -1.82 -3.88
N THR A 52 -7.02 -1.50 -5.16
CA THR A 52 -7.88 -2.14 -6.17
C THR A 52 -7.18 -2.17 -7.51
N HIS A 53 -7.21 -3.33 -8.14
CA HIS A 53 -6.66 -3.53 -9.48
C HIS A 53 -7.75 -3.49 -10.53
N THR A 54 -7.38 -2.99 -11.70
CA THR A 54 -8.23 -2.94 -12.88
C THR A 54 -7.45 -3.38 -14.11
N ARG A 55 -8.15 -3.58 -15.21
CA ARG A 55 -7.50 -3.84 -16.49
C ARG A 55 -6.74 -2.60 -16.94
N VAL A 56 -5.48 -2.80 -17.28
CA VAL A 56 -4.58 -1.79 -17.82
C VAL A 56 -4.16 -2.16 -19.25
N LYS A 57 -3.59 -1.20 -19.97
CA LYS A 57 -3.04 -1.44 -21.31
C LYS A 57 -1.62 -2.00 -21.28
N GLY A 58 -1.00 -1.98 -20.11
CA GLY A 58 0.37 -2.44 -19.88
C GLY A 58 0.53 -3.95 -19.91
N ILE A 59 1.77 -4.38 -19.77
CA ILE A 59 2.15 -5.82 -19.79
C ILE A 59 1.74 -6.51 -18.50
N LEU A 60 1.80 -5.78 -17.37
CA LEU A 60 1.44 -6.29 -16.05
C LEU A 60 -0.05 -6.10 -15.82
N ASN A 61 -0.85 -7.03 -16.31
CA ASN A 61 -2.29 -6.96 -16.25
C ASN A 61 -2.84 -8.15 -15.45
N GLU A 62 -3.21 -7.89 -14.21
CA GLU A 62 -3.71 -8.90 -13.28
C GLU A 62 -5.24 -8.93 -13.16
N CYS A 63 -5.93 -8.01 -13.86
CA CYS A 63 -7.37 -7.89 -13.79
C CYS A 63 -8.01 -7.85 -15.19
N GLU A 64 -9.18 -8.46 -15.34
CA GLU A 64 -9.95 -8.46 -16.60
C GLU A 64 -10.94 -7.29 -16.68
N TYR A 65 -11.23 -6.61 -15.58
CA TYR A 65 -12.24 -5.59 -15.45
C TYR A 65 -11.65 -4.19 -15.62
N TRP A 66 -12.25 -3.41 -16.54
CA TRP A 66 -11.86 -2.03 -16.73
C TRP A 66 -12.24 -1.14 -15.54
N PRO A 67 -11.57 0.01 -15.34
CA PRO A 67 -11.85 0.94 -14.24
C PRO A 67 -13.33 1.26 -14.05
N ALA A 68 -14.06 1.49 -15.14
CA ALA A 68 -15.50 1.77 -15.11
C ALA A 68 -16.34 0.64 -14.50
N GLN A 69 -16.01 -0.61 -14.82
CA GLN A 69 -16.72 -1.79 -14.31
C GLN A 69 -16.43 -1.99 -12.82
N THR A 70 -15.20 -1.74 -12.41
CA THR A 70 -14.79 -1.85 -11.01
C THR A 70 -15.41 -0.74 -10.17
N ASP A 71 -15.42 0.51 -10.66
CA ASP A 71 -16.11 1.62 -9.98
C ASP A 71 -17.60 1.33 -9.79
N GLU A 72 -18.29 0.87 -10.84
CA GLU A 72 -19.71 0.50 -10.77
C GLU A 72 -19.97 -0.57 -9.70
N ALA A 73 -19.08 -1.57 -9.60
CA ALA A 73 -19.21 -2.61 -8.59
C ALA A 73 -19.10 -2.05 -7.17
N TYR A 74 -18.13 -1.19 -6.90
CA TYR A 74 -17.97 -0.54 -5.60
C TYR A 74 -19.12 0.39 -5.25
N ARG A 75 -19.61 1.19 -6.20
CA ARG A 75 -20.75 2.09 -6.00
C ARG A 75 -22.01 1.34 -5.59
N LYS A 76 -22.25 0.15 -6.13
CA LYS A 76 -23.37 -0.72 -5.73
C LYS A 76 -23.32 -1.11 -4.24
N PHE A 77 -22.13 -1.15 -3.65
CA PHE A 77 -21.92 -1.42 -2.23
C PHE A 77 -21.79 -0.15 -1.38
N GLY A 78 -22.07 1.02 -1.94
CA GLY A 78 -22.12 2.29 -1.22
C GLY A 78 -20.74 2.88 -0.91
N TYR A 79 -19.72 2.56 -1.71
CA TYR A 79 -18.43 3.25 -1.60
C TYR A 79 -18.51 4.65 -2.21
N ASP A 80 -17.97 5.61 -1.48
CA ASP A 80 -17.87 7.02 -1.91
C ASP A 80 -16.60 7.26 -2.70
N ILE A 81 -15.50 6.62 -2.30
CA ILE A 81 -14.17 6.82 -2.89
C ILE A 81 -13.60 5.46 -3.26
N VAL A 82 -13.22 5.34 -4.53
CA VAL A 82 -12.52 4.17 -5.07
C VAL A 82 -11.35 4.67 -5.90
N THR A 83 -10.16 4.15 -5.62
CA THR A 83 -8.98 4.43 -6.43
C THR A 83 -8.47 3.16 -7.10
N PHE A 84 -7.75 3.32 -8.19
CA PHE A 84 -7.18 2.19 -8.93
C PHE A 84 -5.67 2.21 -8.77
N SER A 85 -5.17 1.28 -8.00
CA SER A 85 -3.76 1.15 -7.64
C SER A 85 -3.09 0.03 -8.45
N ASN A 86 -3.13 0.14 -9.76
CA ASN A 86 -2.52 -0.88 -10.61
C ASN A 86 -1.00 -0.95 -10.44
N HIS A 87 -0.43 -2.14 -10.69
CA HIS A 87 1.02 -2.33 -10.58
C HIS A 87 1.78 -1.43 -11.52
N ASN A 88 2.61 -0.55 -10.95
CA ASN A 88 3.50 0.36 -11.68
C ASN A 88 2.81 1.16 -12.80
N GLU A 89 1.52 1.50 -12.61
CA GLU A 89 0.75 2.29 -13.57
C GLU A 89 -0.23 3.22 -12.84
N LEU A 90 -0.16 4.51 -13.13
CA LEU A 90 -1.18 5.48 -12.71
C LEU A 90 -2.42 5.34 -13.58
N THR A 91 -3.54 5.02 -12.98
CA THR A 91 -4.80 4.84 -13.67
C THR A 91 -5.78 5.95 -13.34
N VAL A 92 -6.22 6.67 -14.34
CA VAL A 92 -7.17 7.78 -14.20
C VAL A 92 -8.57 7.25 -13.91
N HIS A 93 -9.23 7.84 -12.91
CA HIS A 93 -10.62 7.52 -12.60
C HIS A 93 -11.54 7.95 -13.76
N PRO A 94 -12.46 7.08 -14.25
CA PRO A 94 -13.20 7.35 -15.46
C PRO A 94 -14.28 8.44 -15.33
N TYR A 95 -14.74 8.75 -14.14
CA TYR A 95 -15.94 9.58 -13.93
C TYR A 95 -15.74 10.80 -13.04
N ASP A 96 -14.71 10.84 -12.22
CA ASP A 96 -14.58 11.89 -11.22
C ASP A 96 -13.13 12.35 -11.05
N SER A 97 -12.84 13.50 -11.64
CA SER A 97 -11.52 14.13 -11.50
C SER A 97 -11.30 14.78 -10.14
N LEU A 98 -12.37 15.06 -9.37
CA LEU A 98 -12.27 15.69 -8.05
C LEU A 98 -11.93 14.70 -6.94
N LEU A 99 -12.27 13.42 -7.15
CA LEU A 99 -11.93 12.32 -6.23
C LEU A 99 -10.71 11.54 -6.68
N GLN A 100 -10.02 12.01 -7.71
CA GLN A 100 -8.84 11.35 -8.22
C GLN A 100 -7.68 11.53 -7.24
N VAL A 101 -7.30 10.45 -6.60
CA VAL A 101 -6.04 10.35 -5.89
C VAL A 101 -5.08 9.60 -6.79
N ASN A 102 -3.97 10.25 -7.17
CA ASN A 102 -2.90 9.56 -7.87
C ASN A 102 -2.31 8.50 -6.93
N VAL A 103 -2.47 7.25 -7.31
CA VAL A 103 -1.95 6.11 -6.55
C VAL A 103 -1.62 4.97 -7.48
N TYR A 104 -0.55 4.27 -7.20
CA TYR A 104 -0.21 3.00 -7.85
C TYR A 104 0.38 2.02 -6.84
N GLU A 105 0.29 0.75 -7.12
CA GLU A 105 1.00 -0.26 -6.37
C GLU A 105 2.41 -0.43 -6.93
N HIS A 106 3.40 -0.05 -6.13
CA HIS A 106 4.80 -0.27 -6.44
C HIS A 106 5.22 -1.68 -6.06
N GLY A 107 5.93 -2.33 -6.95
CA GLY A 107 6.57 -3.61 -6.70
C GLY A 107 6.17 -4.68 -7.72
N ILE A 108 7.19 -5.27 -8.33
CA ILE A 108 7.11 -6.45 -9.20
C ILE A 108 8.07 -7.54 -8.71
N ASN A 109 8.59 -7.36 -7.48
CA ASN A 109 9.58 -8.24 -6.91
C ASN A 109 9.01 -9.62 -6.55
N LEU A 110 9.88 -10.62 -6.53
CA LEU A 110 9.50 -12.01 -6.26
C LEU A 110 8.97 -12.24 -4.84
N PHE A 111 9.18 -11.30 -3.93
CA PHE A 111 8.83 -11.42 -2.52
C PHE A 111 7.55 -10.68 -2.16
N LYS A 112 6.87 -10.07 -3.12
CA LYS A 112 5.63 -9.30 -2.90
C LYS A 112 5.79 -8.19 -1.87
N TYR A 113 6.96 -7.56 -1.83
CA TYR A 113 7.18 -6.36 -1.04
C TYR A 113 6.59 -5.16 -1.77
N HIS A 114 5.27 -5.01 -1.65
CA HIS A 114 4.50 -4.01 -2.37
C HIS A 114 4.13 -2.82 -1.47
N LYS A 115 3.93 -1.69 -2.08
CA LYS A 115 3.56 -0.43 -1.43
C LYS A 115 2.54 0.30 -2.28
N LEU A 116 1.53 0.92 -1.68
CA LEU A 116 0.79 1.98 -2.38
C LEU A 116 1.55 3.30 -2.24
N VAL A 117 1.75 3.96 -3.36
CA VAL A 117 2.44 5.25 -3.47
C VAL A 117 1.39 6.30 -3.81
N PHE A 118 1.14 7.24 -2.89
CA PHE A 118 0.07 8.23 -3.02
C PHE A 118 0.61 9.61 -3.35
N GLY A 119 -0.11 10.36 -4.19
CA GLY A 119 0.18 11.75 -4.51
C GLY A 119 1.38 11.94 -5.45
N CYS A 120 1.83 10.88 -6.10
CA CYS A 120 2.93 10.94 -7.05
C CYS A 120 2.48 11.48 -8.43
N GLU A 121 3.37 12.16 -9.12
CA GLU A 121 3.14 12.63 -10.49
C GLU A 121 3.51 11.58 -11.53
N GLU A 122 4.52 10.77 -11.24
CA GLU A 122 5.07 9.73 -12.12
C GLU A 122 5.24 8.42 -11.36
N VAL A 123 5.37 7.33 -12.11
CA VAL A 123 5.62 5.99 -11.58
C VAL A 123 7.12 5.76 -11.48
N ASN A 124 7.60 5.43 -10.30
CA ASN A 124 8.95 4.92 -10.13
C ASN A 124 9.00 3.42 -10.41
N HIS A 125 9.77 3.03 -11.41
CA HIS A 125 9.87 1.63 -11.85
C HIS A 125 11.04 0.87 -11.22
N PHE A 126 11.87 1.52 -10.40
CA PHE A 126 12.98 0.82 -9.76
C PHE A 126 12.46 -0.09 -8.65
N ASP A 127 12.81 -1.37 -8.71
CA ASP A 127 12.50 -2.36 -7.68
C ASP A 127 13.68 -3.30 -7.45
N HIS A 128 13.90 -3.69 -6.21
CA HIS A 128 14.78 -4.80 -5.89
C HIS A 128 14.08 -6.10 -6.24
N LEU A 129 14.59 -6.84 -7.21
CA LEU A 129 13.97 -8.11 -7.62
C LEU A 129 13.84 -9.09 -6.45
N ILE A 130 14.77 -9.07 -5.53
CA ILE A 130 14.82 -9.92 -4.34
C ILE A 130 15.19 -9.05 -3.11
N PRO A 131 14.21 -8.35 -2.50
CA PRO A 131 14.43 -7.47 -1.34
C PRO A 131 14.56 -8.28 -0.04
N LEU A 132 15.71 -8.91 0.18
CA LEU A 132 15.97 -9.73 1.36
C LEU A 132 16.28 -8.92 2.61
N PHE A 133 17.04 -7.84 2.46
CA PHE A 133 17.60 -7.10 3.58
C PHE A 133 16.75 -5.88 3.94
N ALA A 134 16.75 -5.54 5.24
CA ALA A 134 16.09 -4.33 5.73
C ALA A 134 16.57 -3.07 5.00
N SER A 135 17.87 -2.97 4.71
CA SER A 135 18.43 -1.82 3.97
C SER A 135 17.85 -1.67 2.56
N GLN A 136 17.63 -2.77 1.83
CA GLN A 136 17.00 -2.72 0.51
C GLN A 136 15.55 -2.23 0.62
N LYS A 137 14.83 -2.74 1.61
CA LYS A 137 13.44 -2.34 1.87
C LYS A 137 13.32 -0.89 2.28
N GLN A 138 14.22 -0.42 3.16
CA GLN A 138 14.26 0.98 3.59
C GLN A 138 14.61 1.91 2.43
N PHE A 139 15.61 1.55 1.62
CA PHE A 139 15.97 2.33 0.45
C PHE A 139 14.79 2.56 -0.50
N GLN A 140 13.95 1.53 -0.72
CA GLN A 140 12.74 1.69 -1.52
C GLN A 140 11.73 2.63 -0.86
N LEU A 141 11.55 2.55 0.46
CA LEU A 141 10.64 3.45 1.17
C LEU A 141 11.11 4.90 1.09
N ASP A 142 12.41 5.14 1.25
CA ASP A 142 12.98 6.48 1.19
C ASP A 142 12.85 7.06 -0.23
N MET A 143 13.24 6.29 -1.24
CA MET A 143 13.16 6.69 -2.64
C MET A 143 11.72 7.05 -3.05
N LEU A 144 10.75 6.22 -2.69
CA LEU A 144 9.34 6.47 -3.01
C LEU A 144 8.76 7.62 -2.18
N GLY A 145 9.24 7.79 -0.94
CA GLY A 145 8.82 8.87 -0.06
C GLY A 145 9.25 10.26 -0.54
N GLU A 146 10.36 10.36 -1.27
CA GLU A 146 10.83 11.61 -1.88
C GLU A 146 9.95 12.07 -3.06
N GLU A 147 9.22 11.13 -3.68
CA GLU A 147 8.43 11.35 -4.91
C GLU A 147 6.92 11.30 -4.67
N SER A 148 6.48 11.21 -3.42
CA SER A 148 5.07 11.02 -3.06
C SER A 148 4.65 11.78 -1.81
N ASP A 149 3.36 11.96 -1.63
CA ASP A 149 2.80 12.55 -0.40
C ASP A 149 2.96 11.59 0.79
N PHE A 150 2.72 10.30 0.55
CA PHE A 150 2.91 9.24 1.56
C PHE A 150 2.83 7.84 0.95
N ILE A 151 3.31 6.87 1.73
CA ILE A 151 3.37 5.47 1.36
C ILE A 151 2.48 4.64 2.30
N GLN A 152 1.80 3.64 1.75
CA GLN A 152 1.20 2.53 2.48
C GLN A 152 2.04 1.27 2.27
N MET A 153 2.36 0.57 3.34
CA MET A 153 2.92 -0.78 3.27
C MET A 153 1.78 -1.78 3.08
N ASN A 154 1.82 -2.52 1.97
CA ASN A 154 0.77 -3.47 1.60
C ASN A 154 1.03 -4.85 2.21
N HIS A 155 -0.02 -5.51 2.62
CA HIS A 155 -0.11 -6.94 3.01
C HIS A 155 1.22 -7.55 3.49
N PRO A 156 1.86 -7.03 4.57
CA PRO A 156 3.19 -7.45 4.99
C PRO A 156 3.29 -8.95 5.33
N LEU A 157 2.21 -9.60 5.74
CA LEU A 157 2.16 -11.06 5.94
C LEU A 157 2.39 -11.84 4.64
N ARG A 158 1.94 -11.30 3.51
CA ARG A 158 2.11 -11.91 2.19
C ARG A 158 3.50 -11.66 1.60
N THR A 159 4.24 -10.74 2.19
CA THR A 159 5.60 -10.40 1.77
C THR A 159 6.59 -11.45 2.27
N THR A 160 7.10 -12.27 1.38
CA THR A 160 8.11 -13.25 1.73
C THR A 160 9.36 -12.58 2.28
N GLY A 161 9.86 -13.07 3.40
CA GLY A 161 11.08 -12.56 4.03
C GLY A 161 10.91 -11.25 4.81
N THR A 162 9.67 -10.80 5.10
CA THR A 162 9.44 -9.75 6.07
C THR A 162 9.26 -10.36 7.45
N SER A 163 10.13 -9.99 8.37
CA SER A 163 10.19 -10.51 9.74
C SER A 163 9.84 -9.41 10.75
N LYS A 164 9.62 -9.81 12.01
CA LYS A 164 9.50 -8.89 13.14
C LYS A 164 10.66 -7.88 13.17
N SER A 165 11.89 -8.36 13.01
CA SER A 165 13.09 -7.49 13.00
C SER A 165 13.05 -6.48 11.84
N HIS A 166 12.47 -6.81 10.68
CA HIS A 166 12.26 -5.85 9.61
C HIS A 166 11.23 -4.79 10.02
N MET A 167 10.09 -5.21 10.54
CA MET A 167 9.03 -4.27 10.97
C MET A 167 9.49 -3.31 12.08
N GLN A 168 10.39 -3.78 12.93
CA GLN A 168 10.98 -2.96 13.98
C GLN A 168 12.01 -1.93 13.50
N LYS A 169 12.44 -2.02 12.24
CA LYS A 169 13.48 -1.16 11.65
C LYS A 169 12.95 -0.23 10.58
N LEU A 170 11.97 -0.70 9.79
CA LEU A 170 11.47 0.03 8.64
C LEU A 170 10.59 1.21 9.06
N GLY A 171 10.86 2.37 8.47
CA GLY A 171 10.10 3.59 8.69
C GLY A 171 9.85 4.33 7.37
N GLY A 172 9.17 5.51 7.46
CA GLY A 172 8.89 6.33 6.27
C GLY A 172 7.55 6.02 5.60
N TYR A 173 6.87 4.92 5.95
CA TYR A 173 5.49 4.70 5.54
C TYR A 173 4.53 5.31 6.56
N ARG A 174 3.39 5.81 6.08
CA ARG A 174 2.38 6.47 6.91
C ARG A 174 1.17 5.58 7.21
N ILE A 175 0.94 4.60 6.36
CA ILE A 175 -0.17 3.66 6.47
C ILE A 175 0.36 2.24 6.42
N MET A 176 -0.26 1.35 7.20
CA MET A 176 -0.08 -0.09 7.05
C MET A 176 -1.42 -0.72 6.72
N GLU A 177 -1.43 -1.57 5.72
CA GLU A 177 -2.59 -2.36 5.36
C GLU A 177 -2.80 -3.46 6.39
N LEU A 178 -3.93 -3.40 7.10
CA LEU A 178 -4.28 -4.36 8.15
C LEU A 178 -5.10 -5.54 7.63
N ASP A 179 -5.77 -5.34 6.53
CA ASP A 179 -6.56 -6.35 5.85
C ASP A 179 -6.55 -6.07 4.35
N SER A 180 -6.10 -7.04 3.59
CA SER A 180 -6.01 -6.98 2.12
C SER A 180 -7.00 -7.91 1.43
N GLY A 181 -8.06 -8.30 2.12
CA GLY A 181 -8.99 -9.24 1.54
C GLY A 181 -8.55 -10.70 1.59
N LYS A 182 -7.32 -10.97 1.88
CA LYS A 182 -6.73 -12.33 1.86
C LYS A 182 -6.09 -12.70 3.19
N SER A 183 -5.69 -11.70 3.99
CA SER A 183 -4.99 -11.89 5.26
C SER A 183 -5.23 -10.71 6.18
N THR A 184 -5.06 -10.91 7.47
CA THR A 184 -5.05 -9.87 8.50
C THR A 184 -3.62 -9.64 9.00
N GLU A 185 -3.21 -8.38 9.10
CA GLU A 185 -1.83 -7.96 9.29
C GLU A 185 -1.56 -7.34 10.68
N ASN A 186 -2.47 -7.54 11.63
CA ASN A 186 -2.43 -6.88 12.95
C ASN A 186 -1.11 -7.08 13.69
N GLU A 187 -0.52 -8.27 13.60
CA GLU A 187 0.74 -8.58 14.27
C GLU A 187 1.90 -7.76 13.72
N TYR A 188 1.95 -7.56 12.41
CA TYR A 188 2.98 -6.74 11.75
C TYR A 188 2.86 -5.27 12.14
N TRP A 189 1.64 -4.77 12.26
CA TRP A 189 1.40 -3.42 12.73
C TRP A 189 1.80 -3.24 14.19
N ASP A 190 1.46 -4.19 15.05
CA ASP A 190 1.85 -4.20 16.47
C ASP A 190 3.38 -4.19 16.64
N TRP A 191 4.11 -4.98 15.86
CA TRP A 191 5.57 -4.98 15.88
C TRP A 191 6.17 -3.63 15.50
N ALA A 192 5.62 -2.95 14.52
CA ALA A 192 6.06 -1.63 14.10
C ALA A 192 5.76 -0.57 15.15
N LEU A 193 4.53 -0.51 15.67
CA LEU A 193 4.13 0.42 16.73
C LEU A 193 4.95 0.20 18.01
N SER A 194 5.17 -1.05 18.40
CA SER A 194 5.98 -1.39 19.57
C SER A 194 7.46 -0.96 19.44
N ALA A 195 7.92 -0.73 18.23
CA ALA A 195 9.26 -0.21 17.95
C ALA A 195 9.31 1.31 17.77
N GLY A 196 8.16 1.98 17.86
CA GLY A 196 8.06 3.44 17.70
C GLY A 196 7.80 3.92 16.27
N HIS A 197 7.53 3.02 15.33
CA HIS A 197 7.15 3.37 13.95
C HIS A 197 5.65 3.60 13.87
N TYR A 198 5.26 4.86 14.03
CA TYR A 198 3.86 5.24 13.98
C TYR A 198 3.30 5.16 12.56
N SER A 199 2.18 4.48 12.42
CA SER A 199 1.40 4.44 11.17
C SER A 199 -0.08 4.27 11.47
N PHE A 200 -0.92 4.72 10.53
CA PHE A 200 -2.35 4.44 10.56
C PHE A 200 -2.62 3.06 10.00
N GLY A 201 -3.60 2.35 10.57
CA GLY A 201 -4.09 1.11 10.01
C GLY A 201 -5.21 1.37 9.00
N LEU A 202 -5.19 0.67 7.87
CA LEU A 202 -6.22 0.74 6.84
C LEU A 202 -6.56 -0.66 6.34
N ALA A 203 -7.84 -0.93 6.12
CA ALA A 203 -8.30 -2.14 5.47
C ALA A 203 -8.68 -1.83 4.02
N ASN A 204 -8.19 -2.63 3.10
CA ASN A 204 -8.52 -2.55 1.67
C ASN A 204 -8.89 -3.95 1.14
N ASP A 205 -9.20 -4.03 -0.14
CA ASP A 205 -9.67 -5.30 -0.72
C ASP A 205 -8.58 -6.03 -1.52
N ASP A 206 -7.57 -5.34 -2.02
CA ASP A 206 -6.60 -5.87 -3.00
C ASP A 206 -7.36 -6.66 -4.09
N LEU A 207 -8.36 -5.99 -4.66
CA LEU A 207 -9.37 -6.61 -5.50
C LEU A 207 -8.90 -6.74 -6.93
N HIS A 208 -9.06 -7.96 -7.49
CA HIS A 208 -8.77 -8.24 -8.88
C HIS A 208 -10.03 -8.66 -9.68
N TYR A 209 -11.06 -9.16 -8.98
CA TYR A 209 -12.25 -9.74 -9.61
C TYR A 209 -13.52 -9.28 -8.88
N PRO A 210 -14.14 -8.17 -9.28
CA PRO A 210 -15.31 -7.62 -8.59
C PRO A 210 -16.55 -8.53 -8.62
N ASP A 211 -16.71 -9.37 -9.63
CA ASP A 211 -17.83 -10.30 -9.77
C ASP A 211 -17.73 -11.53 -8.85
N LYS A 212 -16.53 -11.91 -8.45
CA LYS A 212 -16.25 -13.06 -7.59
C LYS A 212 -16.19 -12.70 -6.11
N SER A 213 -16.34 -11.43 -5.79
CA SER A 213 -16.09 -10.96 -4.45
C SER A 213 -17.37 -10.72 -3.67
N SER A 214 -17.76 -11.72 -2.88
CA SER A 214 -18.44 -11.45 -1.60
C SER A 214 -17.59 -10.53 -0.68
N ARG A 215 -16.41 -10.12 -1.10
CA ARG A 215 -15.39 -9.42 -0.32
C ARG A 215 -15.65 -7.94 -0.20
N ILE A 216 -16.13 -7.28 -1.26
CA ILE A 216 -16.47 -5.84 -1.23
C ILE A 216 -17.52 -5.54 -0.14
N ALA A 217 -18.40 -6.47 0.17
CA ALA A 217 -19.51 -6.26 1.10
C ALA A 217 -19.14 -6.45 2.59
N VAL A 218 -18.03 -7.10 2.89
CA VAL A 218 -17.74 -7.64 4.25
C VAL A 218 -16.83 -6.73 5.06
N ARG A 219 -16.22 -5.71 4.45
CA ARG A 219 -15.03 -5.04 5.00
C ARG A 219 -15.18 -3.55 5.24
N CYS A 220 -16.32 -3.15 5.60
CA CYS A 220 -16.54 -1.76 5.98
C CYS A 220 -16.71 -1.63 7.48
#